data_5218bf226f3163fcd6776bcbe97c8a35
#
_entry.id   5218bf226f3163fcd6776bcbe97c8a35
#
_cell.length_a   1.000
_cell.length_b   1.000
_cell.length_c   1.000
_cell.angle_alpha   90.00
_cell.angle_beta   90.00
_cell.angle_gamma   90.00
#
_symmetry.space_group_name_H-M   'P 1'
#
loop_
_entity.id
_entity.type
_entity.pdbx_description
1 polymer ?
#
loop_
_entity_poly.entity_id
_entity_poly.type
_entity_poly.pdbx_seq_one_letter_code
_entity_poly.pdbx_strand_id
1 'polypeptide(L)'
;HLVSPTKKGANELLRRVESGESFASIAKEVFQNPTLASNGGDIGWFTVDEMDVAFEEAAYRMTVGEISEPVRTSQGYSIIKLTGRQQTPILTQQQFARAKPQLHSYVAGKKEELAVREHLQVFLDSSRVSLDIADLLLERLNPTEGEFLDISNIASERLLTFKEFEFNVSDLEKEFGLNPERENIFLSNRSAFLNLIKALAYRNYLFRIGLAHGIDGDKNVIASIEETYSYELEKLVTEEFSKRVNVTEEAIIQEYQSNENRFVEPIRVNLRRLKVDNKPLAELLLEQMKQGVPMEDLIASHSVDPQDRLLRGELGYKPIQAFGAYSQQLAALKVGEISEIFDYSSNEYHIYECLGRQESRQLNFVEAYPQVEQILMQKQIQDVKNDLIQQSLESGEAIINQNLLDTFRIEIYN
;
A
#
# COMPACT_ATOMS: atom_id res chain seq x y z
N HIS A 1 -19.21 10.43 -11.18
CA HIS A 1 -18.82 11.60 -10.36
C HIS A 1 -18.02 12.61 -11.15
N LEU A 2 -17.89 13.83 -10.59
CA LEU A 2 -16.97 14.86 -11.06
C LEU A 2 -16.06 15.24 -9.88
N VAL A 3 -14.81 15.63 -10.13
CA VAL A 3 -13.88 15.97 -9.08
C VAL A 3 -13.23 17.34 -9.34
N SER A 4 -13.01 18.12 -8.26
CA SER A 4 -12.27 19.37 -8.30
C SER A 4 -11.30 19.45 -7.13
N PRO A 5 -10.07 19.96 -7.31
CA PRO A 5 -9.12 20.12 -6.21
C PRO A 5 -9.62 21.07 -5.10
N THR A 6 -10.54 21.96 -5.43
CA THR A 6 -11.03 23.00 -4.49
C THR A 6 -12.55 22.96 -4.34
N LYS A 7 -13.05 23.32 -3.14
CA LYS A 7 -14.48 23.45 -2.88
C LYS A 7 -15.15 24.48 -3.80
N LYS A 8 -14.46 25.58 -4.09
CA LYS A 8 -14.95 26.62 -5.00
C LYS A 8 -15.16 26.06 -6.41
N GLY A 9 -14.20 25.30 -6.92
CA GLY A 9 -14.31 24.66 -8.23
C GLY A 9 -15.43 23.62 -8.26
N ALA A 10 -15.60 22.79 -7.21
CA ALA A 10 -16.68 21.84 -7.12
C ALA A 10 -18.06 22.52 -7.11
N ASN A 11 -18.22 23.63 -6.37
CA ASN A 11 -19.45 24.42 -6.39
C ASN A 11 -19.76 25.01 -7.78
N GLU A 12 -18.74 25.36 -8.56
CA GLU A 12 -18.90 25.79 -9.95
C GLU A 12 -19.40 24.66 -10.83
N LEU A 13 -18.81 23.47 -10.69
CA LEU A 13 -19.25 22.26 -11.42
C LEU A 13 -20.70 21.89 -11.06
N LEU A 14 -21.07 21.96 -9.78
CA LEU A 14 -22.43 21.70 -9.32
C LEU A 14 -23.43 22.67 -9.98
N ARG A 15 -23.15 23.97 -10.00
CA ARG A 15 -24.01 24.97 -10.65
C ARG A 15 -24.16 24.70 -12.14
N ARG A 16 -23.13 24.25 -12.83
CA ARG A 16 -23.21 23.87 -14.26
C ARG A 16 -24.15 22.69 -14.45
N VAL A 17 -24.05 21.67 -13.60
CA VAL A 17 -24.97 20.52 -13.63
C VAL A 17 -26.42 20.95 -13.35
N GLU A 18 -26.65 21.79 -12.33
CA GLU A 18 -27.96 22.31 -11.97
C GLU A 18 -28.56 23.20 -13.07
N SER A 19 -27.73 23.89 -13.86
CA SER A 19 -28.17 24.67 -15.03
C SER A 19 -28.49 23.81 -16.26
N GLY A 20 -28.37 22.50 -16.15
CA GLY A 20 -28.74 21.53 -17.17
C GLY A 20 -27.59 21.05 -18.07
N GLU A 21 -26.35 21.43 -17.77
CA GLU A 21 -25.18 20.88 -18.47
C GLU A 21 -24.99 19.41 -18.10
N SER A 22 -24.68 18.57 -19.11
CA SER A 22 -24.54 17.13 -18.86
C SER A 22 -23.26 16.76 -18.12
N PHE A 23 -23.34 15.78 -17.23
CA PHE A 23 -22.15 15.20 -16.57
C PHE A 23 -21.08 14.79 -17.58
N ALA A 24 -21.48 14.22 -18.71
CA ALA A 24 -20.58 13.77 -19.77
C ALA A 24 -19.79 14.93 -20.41
N SER A 25 -20.43 16.10 -20.57
CA SER A 25 -19.77 17.29 -21.09
C SER A 25 -18.69 17.77 -20.11
N ILE A 26 -19.08 17.92 -18.86
CA ILE A 26 -18.18 18.40 -17.80
C ILE A 26 -17.04 17.40 -17.53
N ALA A 27 -17.33 16.10 -17.54
CA ALA A 27 -16.33 15.05 -17.32
C ALA A 27 -15.17 15.11 -18.35
N LYS A 28 -15.47 15.44 -19.61
CA LYS A 28 -14.44 15.62 -20.65
C LYS A 28 -13.47 16.74 -20.35
N GLU A 29 -13.89 17.77 -19.65
CA GLU A 29 -13.04 18.91 -19.26
C GLU A 29 -12.24 18.61 -17.98
N VAL A 30 -12.87 17.93 -17.02
CA VAL A 30 -12.35 17.79 -15.66
C VAL A 30 -11.37 16.63 -15.55
N PHE A 31 -11.62 15.51 -16.27
CA PHE A 31 -10.80 14.32 -16.14
C PHE A 31 -9.67 14.26 -17.15
N GLN A 32 -8.44 14.09 -16.63
CA GLN A 32 -7.28 13.73 -17.45
C GLN A 32 -7.28 12.23 -17.83
N ASN A 33 -7.97 11.39 -17.05
CA ASN A 33 -8.13 9.98 -17.36
C ASN A 33 -9.06 9.82 -18.57
N PRO A 34 -8.59 9.22 -19.70
CA PRO A 34 -9.38 9.11 -20.93
C PRO A 34 -10.68 8.32 -20.76
N THR A 35 -10.68 7.31 -19.90
CA THR A 35 -11.86 6.48 -19.63
C THR A 35 -12.95 7.32 -18.94
N LEU A 36 -12.60 8.00 -17.85
CA LEU A 36 -13.57 8.85 -17.12
C LEU A 36 -14.02 10.05 -17.94
N ALA A 37 -13.14 10.62 -18.77
CA ALA A 37 -13.51 11.68 -19.68
C ALA A 37 -14.51 11.21 -20.75
N SER A 38 -14.34 10.00 -21.29
CA SER A 38 -15.19 9.50 -22.40
C SER A 38 -16.51 8.88 -21.94
N ASN A 39 -16.56 8.29 -20.72
CA ASN A 39 -17.75 7.64 -20.19
C ASN A 39 -18.65 8.56 -19.34
N GLY A 40 -18.34 9.87 -19.29
CA GLY A 40 -19.12 10.85 -18.53
C GLY A 40 -18.86 10.83 -17.03
N GLY A 41 -17.67 10.35 -16.59
CA GLY A 41 -17.30 10.23 -15.19
C GLY A 41 -17.95 9.05 -14.47
N ASP A 42 -18.42 8.05 -15.23
CA ASP A 42 -18.99 6.82 -14.66
C ASP A 42 -17.88 5.93 -14.11
N ILE A 43 -17.94 5.65 -12.81
CA ILE A 43 -17.01 4.77 -12.10
C ILE A 43 -17.53 3.33 -11.97
N GLY A 44 -18.69 3.04 -12.53
CA GLY A 44 -19.34 1.74 -12.41
C GLY A 44 -19.94 1.47 -11.04
N TRP A 45 -20.15 0.20 -10.76
CA TRP A 45 -20.62 -0.29 -9.45
C TRP A 45 -19.47 -0.37 -8.46
N PHE A 46 -19.73 0.01 -7.23
CA PHE A 46 -18.80 -0.14 -6.12
C PHE A 46 -19.52 -0.65 -4.88
N THR A 47 -18.76 -1.29 -3.99
CA THR A 47 -19.20 -1.76 -2.67
C THR A 47 -18.43 -1.05 -1.56
N VAL A 48 -18.68 -1.45 -0.33
CA VAL A 48 -18.00 -0.89 0.85
C VAL A 48 -16.49 -1.12 0.76
N ASP A 49 -15.69 -0.10 1.10
CA ASP A 49 -14.21 -0.09 1.07
C ASP A 49 -13.55 0.03 -0.32
N GLU A 50 -14.32 0.29 -1.35
CA GLU A 50 -13.77 0.51 -2.69
C GLU A 50 -13.53 1.98 -3.01
N MET A 51 -14.21 2.89 -2.28
CA MET A 51 -14.11 4.33 -2.47
C MET A 51 -13.69 5.04 -1.19
N ASP A 52 -13.40 6.33 -1.29
CA ASP A 52 -13.19 7.17 -0.10
C ASP A 52 -14.41 7.12 0.83
N VAL A 53 -14.18 6.96 2.13
CA VAL A 53 -15.25 6.79 3.14
C VAL A 53 -16.31 7.88 3.04
N ALA A 54 -15.90 9.15 2.86
CA ALA A 54 -16.86 10.24 2.75
C ALA A 54 -17.66 10.16 1.45
N PHE A 55 -17.05 9.65 0.36
CA PHE A 55 -17.73 9.39 -0.89
C PHE A 55 -18.79 8.30 -0.73
N GLU A 56 -18.43 7.18 -0.12
CA GLU A 56 -19.34 6.06 0.15
C GLU A 56 -20.50 6.49 1.05
N GLU A 57 -20.22 7.17 2.16
CA GLU A 57 -21.27 7.67 3.06
C GLU A 57 -22.28 8.56 2.35
N ALA A 58 -21.81 9.46 1.49
CA ALA A 58 -22.69 10.31 0.70
C ALA A 58 -23.51 9.47 -0.28
N ALA A 59 -22.87 8.62 -1.08
CA ALA A 59 -23.55 7.80 -2.10
C ALA A 59 -24.56 6.83 -1.50
N TYR A 60 -24.26 6.21 -0.35
CA TYR A 60 -25.17 5.27 0.31
C TYR A 60 -26.41 5.96 0.93
N ARG A 61 -26.35 7.26 1.22
CA ARG A 61 -27.50 8.05 1.69
C ARG A 61 -28.38 8.57 0.56
N MET A 62 -27.83 8.70 -0.66
CA MET A 62 -28.53 9.25 -1.81
C MET A 62 -29.60 8.32 -2.36
N THR A 63 -30.57 8.88 -3.06
CA THR A 63 -31.55 8.14 -3.89
C THR A 63 -31.06 8.10 -5.35
N VAL A 64 -31.50 7.08 -6.10
CA VAL A 64 -31.13 6.96 -7.52
C VAL A 64 -31.63 8.19 -8.31
N GLY A 65 -30.72 8.80 -9.05
CA GLY A 65 -30.95 10.05 -9.80
C GLY A 65 -30.51 11.33 -9.06
N GLU A 66 -30.27 11.24 -7.75
CA GLU A 66 -29.85 12.38 -6.93
C GLU A 66 -28.40 12.79 -7.25
N ILE A 67 -28.12 14.10 -7.06
CA ILE A 67 -26.80 14.72 -7.19
C ILE A 67 -26.41 15.27 -5.82
N SER A 68 -25.20 14.94 -5.37
CA SER A 68 -24.71 15.40 -4.06
C SER A 68 -24.25 16.86 -4.06
N GLU A 69 -24.24 17.47 -2.89
CA GLU A 69 -23.35 18.59 -2.60
C GLU A 69 -21.87 18.15 -2.75
N PRO A 70 -20.91 19.10 -2.88
CA PRO A 70 -19.51 18.78 -2.94
C PRO A 70 -19.02 18.01 -1.70
N VAL A 71 -18.70 16.74 -1.90
CA VAL A 71 -18.19 15.82 -0.88
C VAL A 71 -16.67 15.88 -0.86
N ARG A 72 -16.09 16.14 0.30
CA ARG A 72 -14.63 16.16 0.45
C ARG A 72 -14.08 14.75 0.49
N THR A 73 -13.14 14.46 -0.39
CA THR A 73 -12.44 13.17 -0.50
C THR A 73 -10.92 13.36 -0.48
N SER A 74 -10.16 12.29 -0.48
CA SER A 74 -8.70 12.31 -0.63
C SER A 74 -8.21 12.94 -1.93
N GLN A 75 -9.04 12.92 -2.99
CA GLN A 75 -8.73 13.51 -4.30
C GLN A 75 -9.16 14.97 -4.45
N GLY A 76 -9.80 15.55 -3.44
CA GLY A 76 -10.37 16.89 -3.49
C GLY A 76 -11.85 16.91 -3.13
N TYR A 77 -12.69 17.53 -3.97
CA TYR A 77 -14.14 17.61 -3.77
C TYR A 77 -14.85 16.92 -4.92
N SER A 78 -15.62 15.90 -4.59
CA SER A 78 -16.41 15.13 -5.56
C SER A 78 -17.88 15.55 -5.57
N ILE A 79 -18.47 15.68 -6.76
CA ILE A 79 -19.91 15.75 -6.96
C ILE A 79 -20.36 14.41 -7.47
N ILE A 80 -21.27 13.77 -6.76
CA ILE A 80 -21.71 12.40 -6.99
C ILE A 80 -23.10 12.45 -7.64
N LYS A 81 -23.33 11.65 -8.68
CA LYS A 81 -24.65 11.34 -9.20
C LYS A 81 -24.88 9.86 -9.06
N LEU A 82 -25.85 9.46 -8.25
CA LEU A 82 -26.18 8.03 -8.09
C LEU A 82 -27.03 7.57 -9.27
N THR A 83 -26.48 6.70 -10.12
CA THR A 83 -27.16 6.22 -11.34
C THR A 83 -27.89 4.89 -11.13
N GLY A 84 -27.49 4.11 -10.11
CA GLY A 84 -28.12 2.84 -9.79
C GLY A 84 -27.83 2.39 -8.37
N ARG A 85 -28.69 1.50 -7.83
CA ARG A 85 -28.51 0.85 -6.54
C ARG A 85 -28.95 -0.60 -6.64
N GLN A 86 -28.05 -1.51 -6.24
CA GLN A 86 -28.36 -2.92 -6.05
C GLN A 86 -28.39 -3.23 -4.58
N GLN A 87 -29.46 -3.86 -4.11
CA GLN A 87 -29.57 -4.27 -2.72
C GLN A 87 -29.17 -5.73 -2.59
N THR A 88 -28.28 -6.02 -1.65
CA THR A 88 -28.00 -7.38 -1.22
C THR A 88 -29.19 -7.89 -0.37
N PRO A 89 -29.54 -9.18 -0.44
CA PRO A 89 -30.59 -9.75 0.42
C PRO A 89 -30.32 -9.47 1.89
N ILE A 90 -31.39 -9.23 2.66
CA ILE A 90 -31.31 -8.99 4.10
C ILE A 90 -30.68 -10.23 4.76
N LEU A 91 -29.59 -10.03 5.51
CA LEU A 91 -28.96 -11.08 6.30
C LEU A 91 -29.93 -11.60 7.36
N THR A 92 -29.98 -12.91 7.54
CA THR A 92 -30.70 -13.51 8.67
C THR A 92 -30.06 -13.10 10.00
N GLN A 93 -30.78 -13.14 11.10
CA GLN A 93 -30.24 -12.86 12.44
C GLN A 93 -29.01 -13.71 12.74
N GLN A 94 -29.00 -14.96 12.29
CA GLN A 94 -27.87 -15.87 12.49
C GLN A 94 -26.64 -15.46 11.67
N GLN A 95 -26.82 -15.03 10.43
CA GLN A 95 -25.74 -14.50 9.58
C GLN A 95 -25.18 -13.20 10.15
N PHE A 96 -26.07 -12.30 10.63
CA PHE A 96 -25.65 -11.08 11.29
C PHE A 96 -24.85 -11.35 12.57
N ALA A 97 -25.29 -12.29 13.41
CA ALA A 97 -24.58 -12.65 14.63
C ALA A 97 -23.16 -13.17 14.36
N ARG A 98 -22.97 -13.93 13.27
CA ARG A 98 -21.64 -14.40 12.83
C ARG A 98 -20.77 -13.26 12.30
N ALA A 99 -21.32 -12.33 11.54
CA ALA A 99 -20.60 -11.20 10.96
C ALA A 99 -20.32 -10.07 11.96
N LYS A 100 -21.07 -10.00 13.07
CA LYS A 100 -21.02 -8.90 14.05
C LYS A 100 -19.61 -8.56 14.56
N PRO A 101 -18.72 -9.51 14.94
CA PRO A 101 -17.37 -9.18 15.40
C PRO A 101 -16.54 -8.47 14.31
N GLN A 102 -16.60 -8.95 13.07
CA GLN A 102 -15.89 -8.36 11.93
C GLN A 102 -16.44 -6.97 11.59
N LEU A 103 -17.77 -6.82 11.57
CA LEU A 103 -18.44 -5.54 11.37
C LEU A 103 -18.08 -4.53 12.47
N HIS A 104 -17.99 -4.98 13.73
CA HIS A 104 -17.60 -4.12 14.84
C HIS A 104 -16.16 -3.60 14.67
N SER A 105 -15.20 -4.48 14.36
CA SER A 105 -13.81 -4.10 14.11
C SER A 105 -13.69 -3.18 12.89
N TYR A 106 -14.42 -3.46 11.82
CA TYR A 106 -14.49 -2.61 10.63
C TYR A 106 -14.98 -1.20 10.96
N VAL A 107 -16.14 -1.08 11.63
CA VAL A 107 -16.72 0.22 12.00
C VAL A 107 -15.81 0.99 12.95
N ALA A 108 -15.17 0.29 13.90
CA ALA A 108 -14.21 0.92 14.82
C ALA A 108 -13.02 1.51 14.05
N GLY A 109 -12.40 0.74 13.13
CA GLY A 109 -11.31 1.21 12.30
C GLY A 109 -11.70 2.39 11.40
N LYS A 110 -12.91 2.37 10.82
CA LYS A 110 -13.40 3.50 10.01
C LYS A 110 -13.66 4.76 10.82
N LYS A 111 -14.18 4.64 12.04
CA LYS A 111 -14.34 5.79 12.94
C LYS A 111 -13.00 6.38 13.35
N GLU A 112 -12.00 5.55 13.60
CA GLU A 112 -10.65 5.99 13.90
C GLU A 112 -10.03 6.73 12.70
N GLU A 113 -10.12 6.17 11.49
CA GLU A 113 -9.65 6.81 10.25
C GLU A 113 -10.28 8.19 10.05
N LEU A 114 -11.60 8.31 10.23
CA LEU A 114 -12.30 9.58 10.10
C LEU A 114 -11.86 10.59 11.16
N ALA A 115 -11.70 10.17 12.42
CA ALA A 115 -11.26 11.03 13.50
C ALA A 115 -9.84 11.55 13.27
N VAL A 116 -8.93 10.70 12.81
CA VAL A 116 -7.55 11.08 12.43
C VAL A 116 -7.56 12.07 11.27
N ARG A 117 -8.38 11.83 10.25
CA ARG A 117 -8.52 12.73 9.08
C ARG A 117 -9.06 14.11 9.48
N GLU A 118 -10.11 14.14 10.30
CA GLU A 118 -10.69 15.38 10.80
C GLU A 118 -9.68 16.17 11.64
N HIS A 119 -8.97 15.51 12.52
CA HIS A 119 -7.94 16.14 13.35
C HIS A 119 -6.80 16.74 12.51
N LEU A 120 -6.30 15.97 11.51
CA LEU A 120 -5.30 16.46 10.56
C LEU A 120 -5.82 17.68 9.80
N GLN A 121 -7.09 17.65 9.37
CA GLN A 121 -7.67 18.76 8.62
C GLN A 121 -7.76 20.04 9.46
N VAL A 122 -8.19 19.92 10.71
CA VAL A 122 -8.21 21.06 11.65
C VAL A 122 -6.80 21.64 11.83
N PHE A 123 -5.80 20.78 11.94
CA PHE A 123 -4.40 21.23 12.03
C PHE A 123 -3.97 21.97 10.76
N LEU A 124 -4.21 21.41 9.57
CA LEU A 124 -3.81 21.99 8.29
C LEU A 124 -4.49 23.35 8.01
N ASP A 125 -5.77 23.47 8.35
CA ASP A 125 -6.57 24.68 8.09
C ASP A 125 -6.25 25.82 9.10
N SER A 126 -5.86 25.46 10.32
CA SER A 126 -5.64 26.43 11.40
C SER A 126 -4.16 26.74 11.67
N SER A 127 -3.23 25.91 11.16
CA SER A 127 -1.81 26.17 11.32
C SER A 127 -1.34 27.36 10.46
N ARG A 128 -0.41 28.14 10.98
CA ARG A 128 0.19 29.30 10.32
C ARG A 128 1.69 29.10 10.15
N VAL A 129 2.16 29.05 8.91
CA VAL A 129 3.58 28.98 8.57
C VAL A 129 4.13 30.39 8.42
N SER A 130 5.30 30.66 9.00
CA SER A 130 6.09 31.88 8.76
C SER A 130 6.73 31.78 7.37
N LEU A 131 6.16 32.49 6.40
CA LEU A 131 6.60 32.41 5.01
C LEU A 131 8.03 32.94 4.81
N ASP A 132 8.39 34.02 5.52
CA ASP A 132 9.72 34.62 5.42
C ASP A 132 10.81 33.67 5.94
N ILE A 133 10.54 32.97 7.04
CA ILE A 133 11.46 31.95 7.58
C ILE A 133 11.53 30.72 6.65
N ALA A 134 10.37 30.29 6.13
CA ALA A 134 10.34 29.15 5.20
C ALA A 134 11.11 29.44 3.90
N ASP A 135 10.97 30.65 3.35
CA ASP A 135 11.69 31.05 2.14
C ASP A 135 13.21 31.15 2.41
N LEU A 136 13.62 31.70 3.55
CA LEU A 136 15.01 31.74 3.98
C LEU A 136 15.62 30.34 4.15
N LEU A 137 14.86 29.39 4.72
CA LEU A 137 15.30 28.01 4.86
C LEU A 137 15.45 27.33 3.49
N LEU A 138 14.51 27.55 2.59
CA LEU A 138 14.58 26.98 1.23
C LEU A 138 15.82 27.49 0.46
N GLU A 139 16.19 28.77 0.67
CA GLU A 139 17.43 29.32 0.09
C GLU A 139 18.71 28.71 0.71
N ARG A 140 18.65 28.33 1.99
CA ARG A 140 19.79 27.73 2.71
C ARG A 140 19.89 26.21 2.59
N LEU A 141 18.92 25.56 1.99
CA LEU A 141 18.95 24.14 1.78
C LEU A 141 19.94 23.77 0.68
N ASN A 142 20.84 22.84 0.98
CA ASN A 142 21.67 22.21 -0.05
C ASN A 142 20.93 21.00 -0.66
N PRO A 143 20.33 21.12 -1.86
CA PRO A 143 19.52 20.05 -2.43
C PRO A 143 20.35 18.81 -2.84
N THR A 144 21.68 18.93 -2.89
CA THR A 144 22.57 17.82 -3.26
C THR A 144 22.92 16.95 -2.05
N GLU A 145 23.03 17.56 -0.89
CA GLU A 145 23.43 16.88 0.36
C GLU A 145 22.25 16.65 1.30
N GLY A 146 21.10 17.27 1.05
CA GLY A 146 19.91 17.15 1.91
C GLY A 146 20.08 17.80 3.28
N GLU A 147 21.06 18.69 3.42
CA GLU A 147 21.37 19.39 4.67
C GLU A 147 21.09 20.89 4.53
N PHE A 148 20.72 21.51 5.63
CA PHE A 148 20.66 22.96 5.69
C PHE A 148 22.06 23.54 5.93
N LEU A 149 22.39 24.56 5.14
CA LEU A 149 23.55 25.40 5.44
C LEU A 149 23.30 26.08 6.79
N ASP A 150 24.35 26.70 7.38
CA ASP A 150 24.27 27.31 8.71
C ASP A 150 22.94 28.04 9.00
N ILE A 151 22.12 27.44 9.86
CA ILE A 151 20.82 27.97 10.35
C ILE A 151 20.86 28.27 11.87
N SER A 152 22.04 28.20 12.49
CA SER A 152 22.20 28.36 13.94
C SER A 152 21.62 29.69 14.47
N ASN A 153 21.74 30.76 13.67
CA ASN A 153 21.23 32.09 14.03
C ASN A 153 19.72 32.23 13.97
N ILE A 154 19.00 31.26 13.38
CA ILE A 154 17.54 31.25 13.28
C ILE A 154 16.92 29.99 13.92
N ALA A 155 17.69 29.15 14.56
CA ALA A 155 17.24 27.86 15.12
C ALA A 155 16.05 27.99 16.09
N SER A 156 15.96 29.08 16.83
CA SER A 156 14.86 29.37 17.76
C SER A 156 13.65 30.08 17.12
N GLU A 157 13.74 30.49 15.85
CA GLU A 157 12.64 31.18 15.18
C GLU A 157 11.45 30.24 14.98
N ARG A 158 10.24 30.78 15.16
CA ARG A 158 8.99 30.03 14.99
C ARG A 158 8.68 29.87 13.52
N LEU A 159 8.70 28.63 13.07
CA LEU A 159 8.41 28.27 11.68
C LEU A 159 6.93 28.01 11.45
N LEU A 160 6.24 27.36 12.42
CA LEU A 160 4.82 27.10 12.36
C LEU A 160 4.17 27.22 13.75
N THR A 161 2.94 27.74 13.78
CA THR A 161 2.11 27.80 14.99
C THR A 161 0.76 27.15 14.77
N PHE A 162 0.26 26.42 15.79
CA PHE A 162 -1.07 25.82 15.83
C PHE A 162 -1.59 25.85 17.27
N LYS A 163 -2.61 26.65 17.58
CA LYS A 163 -3.05 26.89 18.95
C LYS A 163 -1.86 27.32 19.83
N GLU A 164 -1.58 26.62 20.91
CA GLU A 164 -0.43 26.83 21.80
C GLU A 164 0.83 26.06 21.37
N PHE A 165 0.75 25.25 20.31
CA PHE A 165 1.88 24.51 19.76
C PHE A 165 2.73 25.41 18.88
N GLU A 166 4.05 25.39 19.14
CA GLU A 166 5.07 26.05 18.35
C GLU A 166 6.03 25.03 17.79
N PHE A 167 6.32 25.14 16.51
CA PHE A 167 7.30 24.34 15.78
C PHE A 167 8.37 25.28 15.25
N ASN A 168 9.58 25.13 15.77
CA ASN A 168 10.71 26.01 15.48
C ASN A 168 11.58 25.45 14.36
N VAL A 169 12.51 26.27 13.87
CA VAL A 169 13.49 25.84 12.86
C VAL A 169 14.33 24.65 13.35
N SER A 170 14.75 24.67 14.64
CA SER A 170 15.47 23.53 15.23
C SER A 170 14.65 22.25 15.33
N ASP A 171 13.32 22.35 15.45
CA ASP A 171 12.44 21.17 15.39
C ASP A 171 12.40 20.61 13.96
N LEU A 172 12.30 21.49 12.95
CA LEU A 172 12.35 21.07 11.55
C LEU A 172 13.66 20.36 11.21
N GLU A 173 14.80 20.92 11.65
CA GLU A 173 16.12 20.33 11.43
C GLU A 173 16.22 18.91 11.99
N LYS A 174 15.73 18.70 13.22
CA LYS A 174 15.70 17.37 13.85
C LYS A 174 14.79 16.41 13.10
N GLU A 175 13.58 16.83 12.76
CA GLU A 175 12.60 16.02 12.05
C GLU A 175 13.09 15.65 10.64
N PHE A 176 13.74 16.60 9.95
CA PHE A 176 14.32 16.40 8.63
C PHE A 176 15.50 15.43 8.68
N GLY A 177 16.37 15.54 9.70
CA GLY A 177 17.52 14.65 9.89
C GLY A 177 17.16 13.19 10.18
N LEU A 178 15.92 12.90 10.61
CA LEU A 178 15.47 11.52 10.85
C LEU A 178 15.25 10.73 9.56
N ASN A 179 14.93 11.37 8.44
CA ASN A 179 14.65 10.68 7.17
C ASN A 179 14.96 11.54 5.93
N PRO A 180 16.23 11.96 5.74
CA PRO A 180 16.60 12.94 4.72
C PRO A 180 16.32 12.47 3.29
N GLU A 181 16.51 11.18 2.98
CA GLU A 181 16.29 10.64 1.65
C GLU A 181 14.83 10.73 1.21
N ARG A 182 13.90 10.42 2.12
CA ARG A 182 12.46 10.48 1.86
C ARG A 182 11.98 11.91 1.67
N GLU A 183 12.56 12.85 2.41
CA GLU A 183 12.10 14.23 2.49
C GLU A 183 12.67 15.09 1.38
N ASN A 184 13.84 14.74 0.83
CA ASN A 184 14.45 15.41 -0.33
C ASN A 184 13.54 15.45 -1.57
N ILE A 185 12.65 14.49 -1.74
CA ILE A 185 11.70 14.44 -2.85
C ILE A 185 10.74 15.64 -2.84
N PHE A 186 10.46 16.21 -1.67
CA PHE A 186 9.51 17.32 -1.50
C PHE A 186 10.13 18.71 -1.64
N LEU A 187 11.43 18.80 -1.91
CA LEU A 187 12.17 20.06 -2.00
C LEU A 187 12.18 20.68 -3.40
N SER A 188 11.43 20.13 -4.33
CA SER A 188 11.41 20.54 -5.73
C SER A 188 10.86 21.94 -5.96
N ASN A 189 10.04 22.46 -5.04
CA ASN A 189 9.45 23.81 -5.14
C ASN A 189 8.93 24.31 -3.79
N ARG A 190 8.67 25.61 -3.71
CA ARG A 190 8.17 26.29 -2.50
C ARG A 190 6.89 25.67 -1.94
N SER A 191 5.94 25.29 -2.78
CA SER A 191 4.67 24.69 -2.33
C SER A 191 4.89 23.32 -1.69
N ALA A 192 5.74 22.49 -2.28
CA ALA A 192 6.12 21.19 -1.72
C ALA A 192 6.82 21.35 -0.37
N PHE A 193 7.73 22.33 -0.25
CA PHE A 193 8.41 22.62 1.00
C PHE A 193 7.47 23.09 2.11
N LEU A 194 6.50 23.98 1.81
CA LEU A 194 5.49 24.40 2.78
C LEU A 194 4.61 23.21 3.25
N ASN A 195 4.29 22.29 2.36
CA ASN A 195 3.57 21.07 2.71
C ASN A 195 4.42 20.14 3.58
N LEU A 196 5.71 20.02 3.30
CA LEU A 196 6.66 19.27 4.12
C LEU A 196 6.72 19.85 5.54
N ILE A 197 6.90 21.17 5.69
CA ILE A 197 6.90 21.85 7.00
C ILE A 197 5.63 21.48 7.78
N LYS A 198 4.45 21.55 7.16
CA LYS A 198 3.19 21.19 7.82
C LYS A 198 3.13 19.72 8.22
N ALA A 199 3.61 18.83 7.38
CA ALA A 199 3.64 17.39 7.66
C ALA A 199 4.55 17.05 8.84
N LEU A 200 5.77 17.62 8.85
CA LEU A 200 6.73 17.41 9.94
C LEU A 200 6.26 18.05 11.25
N ALA A 201 5.70 19.25 11.18
CA ALA A 201 5.11 19.90 12.34
C ALA A 201 3.93 19.11 12.92
N TYR A 202 3.08 18.50 12.07
CA TYR A 202 1.98 17.65 12.54
C TYR A 202 2.49 16.37 13.21
N ARG A 203 3.50 15.71 12.65
CA ARG A 203 4.17 14.56 13.25
C ARG A 203 4.72 14.91 14.66
N ASN A 204 5.45 16.03 14.76
CA ASN A 204 5.99 16.51 16.02
C ASN A 204 4.90 16.89 17.03
N TYR A 205 3.82 17.52 16.58
CA TYR A 205 2.66 17.86 17.40
C TYR A 205 2.01 16.59 18.00
N LEU A 206 1.77 15.55 17.19
CA LEU A 206 1.22 14.28 17.66
C LEU A 206 2.16 13.60 18.66
N PHE A 207 3.46 13.61 18.38
CA PHE A 207 4.47 13.06 19.28
C PHE A 207 4.44 13.73 20.66
N ARG A 208 4.41 15.08 20.70
CA ARG A 208 4.32 15.84 21.96
C ARG A 208 3.02 15.57 22.72
N ILE A 209 1.89 15.43 22.02
CA ILE A 209 0.62 15.02 22.64
C ILE A 209 0.74 13.60 23.22
N GLY A 210 1.29 12.69 22.47
CA GLY A 210 1.50 11.30 22.91
C GLY A 210 2.30 11.26 24.22
N LEU A 211 3.42 11.95 24.28
CA LEU A 211 4.23 12.06 25.50
C LEU A 211 3.45 12.69 26.67
N ALA A 212 2.68 13.76 26.40
CA ALA A 212 1.88 14.41 27.43
C ALA A 212 0.77 13.52 28.00
N HIS A 213 0.33 12.51 27.25
CA HIS A 213 -0.64 11.49 27.68
C HIS A 213 0.02 10.21 28.20
N GLY A 214 1.36 10.15 28.30
CA GLY A 214 2.09 9.00 28.82
C GLY A 214 2.06 7.77 27.92
N ILE A 215 1.86 7.96 26.61
CA ILE A 215 1.81 6.84 25.63
C ILE A 215 3.17 6.11 25.54
N ASP A 216 4.27 6.81 25.82
CA ASP A 216 5.60 6.25 25.94
C ASP A 216 5.75 5.19 27.05
N GLY A 217 4.85 5.18 28.03
CA GLY A 217 4.74 4.15 29.07
C GLY A 217 3.82 2.98 28.72
N ASP A 218 3.09 3.03 27.58
CA ASP A 218 2.23 1.92 27.17
C ASP A 218 3.04 0.71 26.72
N LYS A 219 2.69 -0.48 27.22
CA LYS A 219 3.44 -1.72 26.96
C LYS A 219 3.48 -2.11 25.48
N ASN A 220 2.40 -1.84 24.74
CA ASN A 220 2.35 -2.17 23.32
C ASN A 220 3.22 -1.20 22.52
N VAL A 221 3.25 0.08 22.90
CA VAL A 221 4.13 1.08 22.30
C VAL A 221 5.59 0.74 22.54
N ILE A 222 5.95 0.39 23.80
CA ILE A 222 7.31 -0.03 24.15
C ILE A 222 7.70 -1.27 23.32
N ALA A 223 6.86 -2.30 23.28
CA ALA A 223 7.13 -3.50 22.49
C ALA A 223 7.32 -3.20 20.99
N SER A 224 6.48 -2.32 20.41
CA SER A 224 6.61 -1.91 19.01
C SER A 224 7.90 -1.12 18.74
N ILE A 225 8.34 -0.28 19.70
CA ILE A 225 9.62 0.44 19.61
C ILE A 225 10.79 -0.54 19.67
N GLU A 226 10.76 -1.50 20.60
CA GLU A 226 11.79 -2.52 20.73
C GLU A 226 11.91 -3.40 19.50
N GLU A 227 10.77 -3.80 18.91
CA GLU A 227 10.73 -4.56 17.66
C GLU A 227 11.34 -3.76 16.50
N THR A 228 10.91 -2.51 16.34
CA THR A 228 11.44 -1.62 15.29
C THR A 228 12.93 -1.36 15.47
N TYR A 229 13.37 -1.09 16.71
CA TYR A 229 14.78 -0.90 17.02
C TYR A 229 15.62 -2.14 16.70
N SER A 230 15.13 -3.32 17.07
CA SER A 230 15.82 -4.59 16.78
C SER A 230 15.94 -4.84 15.28
N TYR A 231 14.88 -4.55 14.52
CA TYR A 231 14.87 -4.66 13.06
C TYR A 231 15.89 -3.71 12.40
N GLU A 232 15.87 -2.44 12.77
CA GLU A 232 16.82 -1.45 12.21
C GLU A 232 18.25 -1.76 12.60
N LEU A 233 18.49 -2.23 13.84
CA LEU A 233 19.81 -2.64 14.28
C LEU A 233 20.31 -3.85 13.49
N GLU A 234 19.47 -4.85 13.25
CA GLU A 234 19.83 -6.01 12.44
C GLU A 234 20.17 -5.60 10.99
N LYS A 235 19.43 -4.68 10.42
CA LYS A 235 19.70 -4.12 9.10
C LYS A 235 21.07 -3.44 9.05
N LEU A 236 21.35 -2.53 9.97
CA LEU A 236 22.65 -1.82 10.05
C LEU A 236 23.82 -2.79 10.24
N VAL A 237 23.67 -3.78 11.11
CA VAL A 237 24.69 -4.82 11.35
C VAL A 237 24.89 -5.65 10.07
N THR A 238 23.81 -5.99 9.36
CA THR A 238 23.89 -6.73 8.10
C THR A 238 24.59 -5.92 7.01
N GLU A 239 24.31 -4.61 6.90
CA GLU A 239 24.99 -3.70 5.98
C GLU A 239 26.49 -3.61 6.32
N GLU A 240 26.87 -3.52 7.60
CA GLU A 240 28.27 -3.50 8.00
C GLU A 240 28.98 -4.80 7.70
N PHE A 241 28.31 -5.95 7.86
CA PHE A 241 28.87 -7.24 7.47
C PHE A 241 29.02 -7.39 5.97
N SER A 242 28.07 -6.85 5.19
CA SER A 242 28.16 -6.89 3.73
C SER A 242 29.40 -6.19 3.20
N LYS A 243 29.88 -5.15 3.87
CA LYS A 243 31.15 -4.45 3.52
C LYS A 243 32.40 -5.29 3.78
N ARG A 244 32.32 -6.29 4.66
CA ARG A 244 33.43 -7.19 5.02
C ARG A 244 33.46 -8.47 4.21
N VAL A 245 32.37 -8.75 3.49
CA VAL A 245 32.22 -9.94 2.66
C VAL A 245 32.76 -9.63 1.26
N ASN A 246 33.54 -10.57 0.72
CA ASN A 246 34.09 -10.47 -0.63
C ASN A 246 33.81 -11.75 -1.39
N VAL A 247 32.87 -11.71 -2.31
CA VAL A 247 32.55 -12.84 -3.18
C VAL A 247 33.46 -12.78 -4.41
N THR A 248 34.36 -13.73 -4.54
CA THR A 248 35.28 -13.79 -5.68
C THR A 248 34.61 -14.38 -6.90
N GLU A 249 35.10 -14.01 -8.10
CA GLU A 249 34.60 -14.54 -9.36
C GLU A 249 34.77 -16.06 -9.45
N GLU A 250 35.87 -16.60 -8.92
CA GLU A 250 36.11 -18.06 -8.86
C GLU A 250 35.06 -18.77 -8.03
N ALA A 251 34.64 -18.18 -6.88
CA ALA A 251 33.58 -18.75 -6.04
C ALA A 251 32.24 -18.74 -6.77
N ILE A 252 31.92 -17.70 -7.53
CA ILE A 252 30.70 -17.60 -8.32
C ILE A 252 30.68 -18.67 -9.41
N ILE A 253 31.79 -18.83 -10.14
CA ILE A 253 31.91 -19.87 -11.18
C ILE A 253 31.74 -21.24 -10.57
N GLN A 254 32.39 -21.53 -9.44
CA GLN A 254 32.32 -22.83 -8.77
C GLN A 254 30.89 -23.15 -8.27
N GLU A 255 30.22 -22.16 -7.66
CA GLU A 255 28.84 -22.33 -7.17
C GLU A 255 27.88 -22.60 -8.34
N TYR A 256 27.99 -21.83 -9.43
CA TYR A 256 27.17 -22.06 -10.60
C TYR A 256 27.39 -23.46 -11.20
N GLN A 257 28.65 -23.87 -11.42
CA GLN A 257 28.99 -25.18 -11.99
C GLN A 257 28.52 -26.35 -11.10
N SER A 258 28.63 -26.19 -9.78
CA SER A 258 28.24 -27.24 -8.82
C SER A 258 26.73 -27.35 -8.67
N ASN A 259 25.99 -26.30 -8.97
CA ASN A 259 24.55 -26.18 -8.71
C ASN A 259 23.77 -25.67 -9.94
N GLU A 260 24.25 -25.90 -11.13
CA GLU A 260 23.70 -25.40 -12.41
C GLU A 260 22.17 -25.59 -12.49
N ASN A 261 21.67 -26.76 -12.09
CA ASN A 261 20.25 -27.09 -12.11
C ASN A 261 19.35 -26.22 -11.18
N ARG A 262 19.93 -25.44 -10.28
CA ARG A 262 19.19 -24.52 -9.39
C ARG A 262 18.91 -23.17 -10.05
N PHE A 263 19.68 -22.80 -11.07
CA PHE A 263 19.60 -21.51 -11.75
C PHE A 263 18.72 -21.63 -12.99
N VAL A 264 17.42 -21.64 -12.73
CA VAL A 264 16.40 -21.78 -13.78
C VAL A 264 15.46 -20.57 -13.76
N GLU A 265 15.12 -20.07 -14.93
CA GLU A 265 14.00 -19.17 -15.08
C GLU A 265 12.72 -20.00 -14.90
N PRO A 266 11.87 -19.69 -13.91
CA PRO A 266 10.68 -20.48 -13.66
C PRO A 266 9.65 -20.33 -14.78
N ILE A 267 8.71 -21.26 -14.86
CA ILE A 267 7.54 -21.13 -15.72
C ILE A 267 6.87 -19.78 -15.41
N ARG A 268 6.59 -19.00 -16.46
CA ARG A 268 5.78 -17.81 -16.37
C ARG A 268 4.48 -18.02 -17.13
N VAL A 269 3.38 -17.62 -16.52
CA VAL A 269 2.05 -17.74 -17.11
C VAL A 269 1.39 -16.36 -17.21
N ASN A 270 0.72 -16.12 -18.33
CA ASN A 270 -0.23 -15.03 -18.46
C ASN A 270 -1.62 -15.62 -18.26
N LEU A 271 -2.24 -15.27 -17.16
CA LEU A 271 -3.58 -15.75 -16.80
C LEU A 271 -4.59 -14.63 -16.85
N ARG A 272 -5.82 -14.97 -17.22
CA ARG A 272 -7.01 -14.17 -16.99
C ARG A 272 -7.71 -14.70 -15.75
N ARG A 273 -8.12 -13.83 -14.82
CA ARG A 273 -8.75 -14.20 -13.56
C ARG A 273 -10.18 -13.71 -13.48
N LEU A 274 -11.10 -14.59 -13.11
CA LEU A 274 -12.41 -14.23 -12.59
C LEU A 274 -12.43 -14.48 -11.09
N LYS A 275 -12.70 -13.45 -10.30
CA LYS A 275 -12.83 -13.51 -8.85
C LYS A 275 -14.26 -13.28 -8.44
N VAL A 276 -14.85 -14.18 -7.66
CA VAL A 276 -16.20 -14.06 -7.11
C VAL A 276 -16.23 -14.40 -5.62
N ASP A 277 -17.27 -13.95 -4.92
CA ASP A 277 -17.38 -14.04 -3.45
C ASP A 277 -18.23 -15.22 -2.98
N ASN A 278 -18.80 -16.01 -3.89
CA ASN A 278 -19.60 -17.18 -3.51
C ASN A 278 -19.44 -18.33 -4.50
N LYS A 279 -19.42 -19.54 -3.96
CA LYS A 279 -19.19 -20.78 -4.71
C LYS A 279 -20.29 -21.09 -5.73
N PRO A 280 -21.59 -20.97 -5.40
CA PRO A 280 -22.65 -21.22 -6.38
C PRO A 280 -22.55 -20.35 -7.63
N LEU A 281 -22.14 -19.08 -7.49
CA LEU A 281 -21.91 -18.20 -8.62
C LEU A 281 -20.69 -18.66 -9.43
N ALA A 282 -19.58 -19.04 -8.75
CA ALA A 282 -18.41 -19.57 -9.43
C ALA A 282 -18.75 -20.82 -10.29
N GLU A 283 -19.55 -21.74 -9.73
CA GLU A 283 -20.00 -22.94 -10.42
C GLU A 283 -20.88 -22.61 -11.65
N LEU A 284 -21.80 -21.67 -11.50
CA LEU A 284 -22.66 -21.21 -12.60
C LEU A 284 -21.81 -20.59 -13.73
N LEU A 285 -20.88 -19.71 -13.38
CA LEU A 285 -20.04 -19.03 -14.37
C LEU A 285 -19.07 -19.98 -15.07
N LEU A 286 -18.50 -20.93 -14.34
CA LEU A 286 -17.68 -21.99 -14.94
C LEU A 286 -18.45 -22.82 -15.97
N GLU A 287 -19.72 -23.13 -15.68
CA GLU A 287 -20.58 -23.86 -16.62
C GLU A 287 -20.89 -23.02 -17.87
N GLN A 288 -21.13 -21.71 -17.73
CA GLN A 288 -21.30 -20.80 -18.86
C GLN A 288 -20.04 -20.72 -19.74
N MET A 289 -18.85 -20.69 -19.14
CA MET A 289 -17.59 -20.74 -19.87
C MET A 289 -17.43 -22.04 -20.65
N LYS A 290 -17.82 -23.20 -20.07
CA LYS A 290 -17.82 -24.51 -20.77
C LYS A 290 -18.80 -24.53 -21.94
N GLN A 291 -19.88 -23.73 -21.88
CA GLN A 291 -20.85 -23.56 -22.98
C GLN A 291 -20.39 -22.53 -24.03
N GLY A 292 -19.19 -21.95 -23.86
CA GLY A 292 -18.58 -21.06 -24.83
C GLY A 292 -18.82 -19.57 -24.60
N VAL A 293 -19.33 -19.16 -23.42
CA VAL A 293 -19.39 -17.75 -23.06
C VAL A 293 -17.99 -17.24 -22.78
N PRO A 294 -17.54 -16.15 -23.42
CA PRO A 294 -16.20 -15.62 -23.18
C PRO A 294 -16.01 -15.21 -21.72
N MET A 295 -14.87 -15.64 -21.13
CA MET A 295 -14.58 -15.32 -19.74
C MET A 295 -14.47 -13.81 -19.47
N GLU A 296 -13.97 -13.04 -20.43
CA GLU A 296 -13.85 -11.58 -20.32
C GLU A 296 -15.20 -10.85 -20.13
N ASP A 297 -16.28 -11.36 -20.74
CA ASP A 297 -17.62 -10.79 -20.58
C ASP A 297 -18.19 -11.11 -19.19
N LEU A 298 -17.90 -12.31 -18.68
CA LEU A 298 -18.28 -12.73 -17.33
C LEU A 298 -17.51 -11.95 -16.26
N ILE A 299 -16.23 -11.66 -16.49
CA ILE A 299 -15.41 -10.84 -15.59
C ILE A 299 -15.97 -9.43 -15.50
N ALA A 300 -16.26 -8.81 -16.64
CA ALA A 300 -16.80 -7.44 -16.69
C ALA A 300 -18.12 -7.31 -15.90
N SER A 301 -18.92 -8.39 -15.86
CA SER A 301 -20.25 -8.39 -15.24
C SER A 301 -20.26 -8.91 -13.80
N HIS A 302 -19.36 -9.81 -13.43
CA HIS A 302 -19.44 -10.60 -12.19
C HIS A 302 -18.21 -10.58 -11.31
N SER A 303 -17.01 -10.16 -11.81
CA SER A 303 -15.83 -10.12 -10.93
C SER A 303 -16.06 -9.12 -9.79
N VAL A 304 -15.77 -9.55 -8.57
CA VAL A 304 -15.80 -8.67 -7.39
C VAL A 304 -14.58 -7.76 -7.33
N ASP A 305 -13.52 -8.06 -8.09
CA ASP A 305 -12.31 -7.24 -8.15
C ASP A 305 -12.46 -6.12 -9.20
N PRO A 306 -12.41 -4.83 -8.80
CA PRO A 306 -12.54 -3.71 -9.73
C PRO A 306 -11.46 -3.67 -10.81
N GLN A 307 -10.21 -4.11 -10.45
CA GLN A 307 -9.12 -4.15 -11.44
C GLN A 307 -9.34 -5.25 -12.47
N ASP A 308 -9.84 -6.42 -12.04
CA ASP A 308 -10.18 -7.47 -12.98
C ASP A 308 -11.26 -6.99 -13.96
N ARG A 309 -12.30 -6.28 -13.50
CA ARG A 309 -13.31 -5.70 -14.38
C ARG A 309 -12.73 -4.73 -15.40
N LEU A 310 -11.79 -3.88 -14.95
CA LEU A 310 -11.14 -2.88 -15.80
C LEU A 310 -10.20 -3.50 -16.84
N LEU A 311 -9.38 -4.47 -16.43
CA LEU A 311 -8.38 -5.14 -17.25
C LEU A 311 -8.88 -6.43 -17.90
N ARG A 312 -10.21 -6.70 -17.81
CA ARG A 312 -10.82 -7.96 -18.27
C ARG A 312 -10.13 -9.19 -17.69
N GLY A 313 -9.65 -9.06 -16.44
CA GLY A 313 -9.00 -10.11 -15.67
C GLY A 313 -7.58 -10.45 -16.09
N GLU A 314 -6.99 -9.77 -17.07
CA GLU A 314 -5.64 -10.09 -17.54
C GLU A 314 -4.58 -9.67 -16.51
N LEU A 315 -3.77 -10.65 -16.04
CA LEU A 315 -2.76 -10.45 -15.00
C LEU A 315 -1.35 -10.17 -15.54
N GLY A 316 -1.15 -10.34 -16.86
CA GLY A 316 0.16 -10.33 -17.50
C GLY A 316 1.02 -11.54 -17.13
N TYR A 317 2.23 -11.64 -17.72
CA TYR A 317 3.15 -12.73 -17.42
C TYR A 317 3.71 -12.63 -16.00
N LYS A 318 3.39 -13.59 -15.14
CA LYS A 318 3.91 -13.73 -13.77
C LYS A 318 4.62 -15.07 -13.59
N PRO A 319 5.68 -15.13 -12.76
CA PRO A 319 6.27 -16.40 -12.39
C PRO A 319 5.23 -17.24 -11.65
N ILE A 320 5.21 -18.54 -11.90
CA ILE A 320 4.18 -19.43 -11.38
C ILE A 320 4.08 -19.44 -9.85
N GLN A 321 5.20 -19.20 -9.16
CA GLN A 321 5.27 -19.14 -7.70
C GLN A 321 4.43 -17.99 -7.11
N ALA A 322 4.11 -16.96 -7.90
CA ALA A 322 3.25 -15.87 -7.48
C ALA A 322 1.81 -16.29 -7.13
N PHE A 323 1.42 -17.52 -7.53
CA PHE A 323 0.09 -18.08 -7.29
C PHE A 323 0.01 -19.01 -6.08
N GLY A 324 1.06 -19.06 -5.26
CA GLY A 324 1.09 -19.74 -3.96
C GLY A 324 0.72 -21.23 -4.05
N ALA A 325 -0.22 -21.66 -3.22
CA ALA A 325 -0.64 -23.06 -3.11
C ALA A 325 -1.18 -23.66 -4.43
N TYR A 326 -1.67 -22.83 -5.35
CA TYR A 326 -2.25 -23.28 -6.62
C TYR A 326 -1.26 -23.27 -7.80
N SER A 327 0.01 -22.95 -7.54
CA SER A 327 1.06 -22.86 -8.55
C SER A 327 1.16 -24.11 -9.42
N GLN A 328 1.08 -25.29 -8.81
CA GLN A 328 1.23 -26.56 -9.52
C GLN A 328 0.08 -26.83 -10.49
N GLN A 329 -1.16 -26.57 -10.05
CA GLN A 329 -2.36 -26.75 -10.88
C GLN A 329 -2.38 -25.74 -12.03
N LEU A 330 -2.04 -24.47 -11.74
CA LEU A 330 -2.00 -23.43 -12.75
C LEU A 330 -0.84 -23.61 -13.75
N ALA A 331 0.28 -24.18 -13.32
CA ALA A 331 1.38 -24.55 -14.21
C ALA A 331 1.02 -25.66 -15.21
N ALA A 332 0.03 -26.48 -14.90
CA ALA A 332 -0.43 -27.56 -15.76
C ALA A 332 -1.38 -27.10 -16.88
N LEU A 333 -1.96 -25.91 -16.76
CA LEU A 333 -2.91 -25.37 -17.75
C LEU A 333 -2.21 -25.12 -19.09
N LYS A 334 -2.88 -25.53 -20.15
CA LYS A 334 -2.49 -25.21 -21.54
C LYS A 334 -3.08 -23.87 -21.95
N VAL A 335 -2.48 -23.22 -22.94
CA VAL A 335 -3.03 -21.97 -23.50
C VAL A 335 -4.46 -22.21 -24.03
N GLY A 336 -5.40 -21.37 -23.62
CA GLY A 336 -6.83 -21.47 -23.88
C GLY A 336 -7.60 -22.39 -22.92
N GLU A 337 -6.93 -23.03 -21.96
CA GLU A 337 -7.57 -23.89 -20.96
C GLU A 337 -8.07 -23.09 -19.78
N ILE A 338 -9.27 -23.42 -19.31
CA ILE A 338 -9.91 -22.84 -18.13
C ILE A 338 -9.71 -23.78 -16.94
N SER A 339 -9.34 -23.25 -15.80
CA SER A 339 -9.11 -24.01 -14.57
C SER A 339 -10.42 -24.50 -13.93
N GLU A 340 -10.28 -25.37 -12.97
CA GLU A 340 -11.31 -25.57 -11.94
C GLU A 340 -11.43 -24.34 -11.06
N ILE A 341 -12.43 -24.37 -10.14
CA ILE A 341 -12.62 -23.30 -9.15
C ILE A 341 -11.58 -23.48 -8.04
N PHE A 342 -10.80 -22.45 -7.78
CA PHE A 342 -9.87 -22.38 -6.66
C PHE A 342 -10.53 -21.65 -5.49
N ASP A 343 -10.47 -22.27 -4.31
CA ASP A 343 -11.02 -21.76 -3.05
C ASP A 343 -9.90 -21.11 -2.23
N TYR A 344 -9.82 -19.77 -2.25
CA TYR A 344 -8.82 -19.02 -1.49
C TYR A 344 -9.24 -18.74 -0.06
N SER A 345 -10.56 -18.63 0.18
CA SER A 345 -11.17 -18.48 1.50
C SER A 345 -12.67 -18.74 1.41
N SER A 346 -13.38 -18.71 2.55
CA SER A 346 -14.83 -18.95 2.62
C SER A 346 -15.70 -18.06 1.72
N ASN A 347 -15.16 -16.93 1.25
CA ASN A 347 -15.85 -15.97 0.39
C ASN A 347 -14.96 -15.50 -0.78
N GLU A 348 -14.00 -16.30 -1.22
CA GLU A 348 -13.11 -15.91 -2.31
C GLU A 348 -12.81 -17.10 -3.21
N TYR A 349 -13.39 -17.09 -4.42
CA TYR A 349 -13.31 -18.15 -5.42
C TYR A 349 -12.76 -17.59 -6.70
N HIS A 350 -11.72 -18.24 -7.25
CA HIS A 350 -11.09 -17.82 -8.48
C HIS A 350 -11.23 -18.89 -9.57
N ILE A 351 -11.42 -18.44 -10.82
CA ILE A 351 -11.31 -19.25 -12.01
C ILE A 351 -10.27 -18.56 -12.90
N TYR A 352 -9.42 -19.35 -13.54
CA TYR A 352 -8.35 -18.84 -14.41
C TYR A 352 -8.48 -19.39 -15.81
N GLU A 353 -8.15 -18.57 -16.80
CA GLU A 353 -7.91 -18.96 -18.18
C GLU A 353 -6.43 -18.71 -18.49
N CYS A 354 -5.76 -19.68 -19.10
CA CYS A 354 -4.36 -19.53 -19.52
C CYS A 354 -4.31 -18.83 -20.87
N LEU A 355 -3.86 -17.57 -20.91
CA LEU A 355 -3.69 -16.78 -22.13
C LEU A 355 -2.34 -17.04 -22.80
N GLY A 356 -1.32 -17.42 -22.02
CA GLY A 356 0.01 -17.67 -22.54
C GLY A 356 0.91 -18.28 -21.48
N ARG A 357 1.99 -18.96 -21.91
CA ARG A 357 2.97 -19.53 -21.02
C ARG A 357 4.37 -19.45 -21.63
N GLN A 358 5.34 -19.33 -20.77
CA GLN A 358 6.76 -19.41 -21.07
C GLN A 358 7.31 -20.55 -20.22
N GLU A 359 7.90 -21.54 -20.87
CA GLU A 359 8.44 -22.71 -20.17
C GLU A 359 9.69 -22.34 -19.37
N SER A 360 9.95 -23.11 -18.33
CA SER A 360 11.19 -22.97 -17.56
C SER A 360 12.38 -23.25 -18.46
N ARG A 361 13.42 -22.48 -18.30
CA ARG A 361 14.69 -22.70 -19.00
C ARG A 361 15.87 -22.55 -18.06
N GLN A 362 16.92 -23.26 -18.37
CA GLN A 362 18.21 -23.09 -17.70
C GLN A 362 18.75 -21.68 -17.98
N LEU A 363 19.16 -20.98 -16.94
CA LEU A 363 19.91 -19.73 -17.08
C LEU A 363 21.36 -20.07 -17.43
N ASN A 364 21.93 -19.35 -18.40
CA ASN A 364 23.37 -19.44 -18.62
C ASN A 364 24.13 -18.69 -17.50
N PHE A 365 25.45 -18.85 -17.45
CA PHE A 365 26.28 -18.26 -16.40
C PHE A 365 26.10 -16.74 -16.28
N VAL A 366 26.05 -16.02 -17.41
CA VAL A 366 25.91 -14.57 -17.40
C VAL A 366 24.56 -14.13 -16.83
N GLU A 367 23.49 -14.85 -17.18
CA GLU A 367 22.14 -14.57 -16.68
C GLU A 367 21.99 -14.93 -15.19
N ALA A 368 22.67 -16.00 -14.75
CA ALA A 368 22.64 -16.47 -13.36
C ALA A 368 23.58 -15.70 -12.44
N TYR A 369 24.57 -15.02 -12.97
CA TYR A 369 25.67 -14.34 -12.22
C TYR A 369 25.15 -13.51 -11.05
N PRO A 370 24.19 -12.54 -11.21
CA PRO A 370 23.71 -11.73 -10.10
C PRO A 370 23.03 -12.54 -9.00
N GLN A 371 22.34 -13.61 -9.38
CA GLN A 371 21.65 -14.48 -8.43
C GLN A 371 22.65 -15.35 -7.64
N VAL A 372 23.69 -15.88 -8.30
CA VAL A 372 24.75 -16.65 -7.65
C VAL A 372 25.54 -15.77 -6.68
N GLU A 373 25.93 -14.57 -7.12
CA GLU A 373 26.62 -13.59 -6.30
C GLU A 373 25.82 -13.25 -5.04
N GLN A 374 24.54 -12.98 -5.18
CA GLN A 374 23.65 -12.67 -4.05
C GLN A 374 23.54 -13.84 -3.06
N ILE A 375 23.41 -15.08 -3.56
CA ILE A 375 23.35 -16.28 -2.73
C ILE A 375 24.64 -16.44 -1.93
N LEU A 376 25.78 -16.30 -2.57
CA LEU A 376 27.09 -16.42 -1.90
C LEU A 376 27.32 -15.30 -0.90
N MET A 377 26.94 -14.06 -1.23
CA MET A 377 27.02 -12.93 -0.31
C MET A 377 26.16 -13.20 0.94
N GLN A 378 24.92 -13.61 0.77
CA GLN A 378 24.04 -13.93 1.90
C GLN A 378 24.59 -15.06 2.77
N LYS A 379 25.14 -16.11 2.13
CA LYS A 379 25.79 -17.21 2.85
C LYS A 379 26.99 -16.72 3.68
N GLN A 380 27.89 -15.94 3.09
CA GLN A 380 29.05 -15.42 3.80
C GLN A 380 28.66 -14.47 4.94
N ILE A 381 27.63 -13.61 4.75
CA ILE A 381 27.08 -12.77 5.82
C ILE A 381 26.55 -13.64 6.97
N GLN A 382 25.83 -14.72 6.63
CA GLN A 382 25.32 -15.65 7.65
C GLN A 382 26.43 -16.38 8.40
N ASP A 383 27.51 -16.76 7.71
CA ASP A 383 28.69 -17.38 8.33
C ASP A 383 29.37 -16.39 9.30
N VAL A 384 29.55 -15.11 8.91
CA VAL A 384 30.10 -14.06 9.79
C VAL A 384 29.20 -13.84 11.01
N LYS A 385 27.86 -13.82 10.83
CA LYS A 385 26.90 -13.72 11.94
C LYS A 385 27.04 -14.91 12.90
N ASN A 386 27.11 -16.12 12.38
CA ASN A 386 27.24 -17.34 13.18
C ASN A 386 28.56 -17.34 13.99
N ASP A 387 29.66 -16.97 13.35
CA ASP A 387 30.97 -16.87 14.00
C ASP A 387 30.95 -15.84 15.15
N LEU A 388 30.33 -14.68 14.94
CA LEU A 388 30.19 -13.65 15.95
C LEU A 388 29.33 -14.14 17.14
N ILE A 389 28.20 -14.79 16.85
CA ILE A 389 27.35 -15.37 17.90
C ILE A 389 28.15 -16.40 18.73
N GLN A 390 28.88 -17.28 18.05
CA GLN A 390 29.70 -18.29 18.72
C GLN A 390 30.77 -17.66 19.60
N GLN A 391 31.48 -16.66 19.09
CA GLN A 391 32.50 -15.91 19.86
C GLN A 391 31.89 -15.22 21.10
N SER A 392 30.71 -14.60 20.95
CA SER A 392 30.01 -13.92 22.05
C SER A 392 29.53 -14.91 23.12
N LEU A 393 29.14 -16.13 22.72
CA LEU A 393 28.78 -17.20 23.67
C LEU A 393 30.02 -17.72 24.42
N GLU A 394 31.14 -17.92 23.72
CA GLU A 394 32.39 -18.41 24.30
C GLU A 394 33.03 -17.38 25.24
N SER A 395 32.93 -16.08 24.94
CA SER A 395 33.41 -15.00 25.78
C SER A 395 32.50 -14.72 26.98
N GLY A 396 31.27 -15.24 27.00
CA GLY A 396 30.28 -14.98 28.02
C GLY A 396 29.58 -13.62 27.90
N GLU A 397 29.79 -12.91 26.81
CA GLU A 397 29.09 -11.65 26.50
C GLU A 397 27.62 -11.90 26.13
N ALA A 398 27.31 -13.08 25.58
CA ALA A 398 25.94 -13.54 25.32
C ALA A 398 25.64 -14.81 26.14
N ILE A 399 24.43 -14.92 26.66
CA ILE A 399 23.97 -16.09 27.44
C ILE A 399 22.63 -16.57 26.82
N ILE A 400 22.59 -17.85 26.49
CA ILE A 400 21.31 -18.47 26.06
C ILE A 400 20.56 -18.91 27.33
N ASN A 401 19.37 -18.38 27.54
CA ASN A 401 18.48 -18.82 28.60
C ASN A 401 17.81 -20.15 28.22
N GLN A 402 18.46 -21.27 28.51
CA GLN A 402 17.99 -22.60 28.16
C GLN A 402 16.62 -22.91 28.78
N ASN A 403 16.36 -22.45 30.03
CA ASN A 403 15.07 -22.68 30.67
C ASN A 403 13.92 -21.99 29.91
N LEU A 404 14.16 -20.83 29.30
CA LEU A 404 13.17 -20.15 28.50
C LEU A 404 12.94 -20.89 27.17
N LEU A 405 13.99 -21.37 26.51
CA LEU A 405 13.90 -22.17 25.29
C LEU A 405 13.13 -23.48 25.51
N ASP A 406 13.36 -24.16 26.63
CA ASP A 406 12.69 -25.43 26.96
C ASP A 406 11.20 -25.25 27.21
N THR A 407 10.75 -24.04 27.55
CA THR A 407 9.34 -23.68 27.75
C THR A 407 8.66 -23.16 26.49
N PHE A 408 9.43 -22.84 25.45
CA PHE A 408 8.93 -22.30 24.20
C PHE A 408 8.22 -23.39 23.39
N ARG A 409 6.95 -23.18 23.09
CA ARG A 409 6.14 -24.06 22.24
C ARG A 409 5.64 -23.29 21.03
N ILE A 410 5.93 -23.82 19.85
CA ILE A 410 5.33 -23.32 18.59
C ILE A 410 4.03 -24.11 18.39
N GLU A 411 2.89 -23.46 18.51
CA GLU A 411 1.62 -24.02 18.07
C GLU A 411 1.46 -23.73 16.57
N ILE A 412 1.59 -24.79 15.77
CA ILE A 412 1.33 -24.71 14.34
C ILE A 412 -0.18 -24.93 14.17
N TYR A 413 -0.92 -23.87 13.86
CA TYR A 413 -2.30 -23.97 13.42
C TYR A 413 -2.29 -24.45 11.96
N ASN A 414 -2.78 -25.68 11.72
CA ASN A 414 -3.00 -26.25 10.39
C ASN A 414 -4.26 -25.68 9.75
#